data_fcb6d6462ef8d823b16555bec3fdcaf4
#
_entry.id   fcb6d6462ef8d823b16555bec3fdcaf4
#
_cell.length_a   1.000
_cell.length_b   1.000
_cell.length_c   1.000
_cell.angle_alpha   90.00
_cell.angle_beta   90.00
_cell.angle_gamma   90.00
#
_symmetry.space_group_name_H-M   'P 1'
#
loop_
_entity.id
_entity.type
_entity.pdbx_description
1 polymer ?
#
loop_
_entity_poly.entity_id
_entity_poly.type
_entity_poly.pdbx_seq_one_letter_code
_entity_poly.pdbx_strand_id
1 'polypeptide(L)'
;ISVEPRNSEQSFAIEALLNQNIPLVTLTGMPGSGKTFLTLMAGLSKINTKRSNQKTGELNPGYERLIITRTLQPVGKDLGYLPGTMEDKMAPWLMPIIDNVRHAFKDITYFQMMIEKGDIEVAPIPYIRGRTFNNSFVIVDEAQNATIHELKTIITRMGQNSKLVLLGDIDQIDTPYIDRRSSGLSIVIDLSLI
;
A
#
# COMPACT_ATOMS: atom_id res chain seq x y z
N ILE A 1 -10.85 11.80 -8.15
CA ILE A 1 -9.78 12.33 -7.31
C ILE A 1 -8.66 12.70 -8.27
N SER A 2 -8.38 13.98 -8.44
CA SER A 2 -7.22 14.44 -9.20
C SER A 2 -6.12 14.81 -8.20
N VAL A 3 -4.97 14.16 -8.32
CA VAL A 3 -3.77 14.53 -7.58
C VAL A 3 -2.84 15.23 -8.57
N GLU A 4 -2.50 16.49 -8.28
CA GLU A 4 -1.54 17.24 -9.08
C GLU A 4 -0.13 16.96 -8.57
N PRO A 5 0.78 16.50 -9.45
CA PRO A 5 2.18 16.28 -9.08
C PRO A 5 2.86 17.64 -8.83
N ARG A 6 3.73 17.69 -7.82
CA ARG A 6 4.49 18.89 -7.46
C ARG A 6 5.86 18.96 -8.15
N ASN A 7 6.32 17.84 -8.70
CA ASN A 7 7.60 17.69 -9.39
C ASN A 7 7.54 16.54 -10.40
N SER A 8 8.61 16.39 -11.20
CA SER A 8 8.72 15.37 -12.23
C SER A 8 8.68 13.93 -11.67
N GLU A 9 9.32 13.69 -10.54
CA GLU A 9 9.36 12.36 -9.89
C GLU A 9 7.95 11.93 -9.48
N GLN A 10 7.16 12.84 -8.93
CA GLN A 10 5.76 12.57 -8.59
C GLN A 10 4.91 12.32 -9.84
N SER A 11 5.19 13.00 -10.95
CA SER A 11 4.51 12.74 -12.23
C SER A 11 4.78 11.31 -12.72
N PHE A 12 6.04 10.87 -12.72
CA PHE A 12 6.40 9.51 -13.10
C PHE A 12 5.80 8.47 -12.14
N ALA A 13 5.81 8.77 -10.84
CA ALA A 13 5.18 7.89 -9.85
C ALA A 13 3.69 7.71 -10.12
N ILE A 14 2.96 8.80 -10.38
CA ILE A 14 1.52 8.76 -10.68
C ILE A 14 1.26 7.96 -11.97
N GLU A 15 2.05 8.17 -13.02
CA GLU A 15 1.93 7.44 -14.27
C GLU A 15 2.13 5.93 -14.04
N ALA A 16 3.19 5.52 -13.35
CA ALA A 16 3.46 4.13 -13.02
C ALA A 16 2.35 3.50 -12.15
N LEU A 17 1.84 4.24 -11.16
CA LEU A 17 0.77 3.79 -10.28
C LEU A 17 -0.55 3.57 -11.03
N LEU A 18 -0.87 4.45 -11.97
CA LEU A 18 -2.12 4.39 -12.73
C LEU A 18 -2.08 3.42 -13.92
N ASN A 19 -0.88 3.06 -14.40
CA ASN A 19 -0.70 2.13 -15.51
C ASN A 19 -0.92 0.68 -15.06
N GLN A 20 -2.00 0.07 -15.51
CA GLN A 20 -2.37 -1.31 -15.12
C GLN A 20 -1.44 -2.38 -15.71
N ASN A 21 -0.70 -2.06 -16.77
CA ASN A 21 0.26 -3.00 -17.36
C ASN A 21 1.55 -3.15 -16.52
N ILE A 22 1.73 -2.31 -15.50
CA ILE A 22 2.84 -2.40 -14.56
C ILE A 22 2.34 -3.07 -13.27
N PRO A 23 2.58 -4.37 -13.07
CA PRO A 23 2.03 -5.11 -11.93
C PRO A 23 2.77 -4.84 -10.61
N LEU A 24 4.03 -4.41 -10.68
CA LEU A 24 4.87 -4.08 -9.51
C LEU A 24 5.46 -2.68 -9.66
N VAL A 25 5.23 -1.85 -8.66
CA VAL A 25 5.81 -0.51 -8.56
C VAL A 25 6.53 -0.37 -7.22
N THR A 26 7.76 0.13 -7.26
CA THR A 26 8.53 0.44 -6.04
C THR A 26 8.77 1.94 -5.99
N LEU A 27 8.29 2.60 -4.94
CA LEU A 27 8.53 4.02 -4.69
C LEU A 27 9.43 4.18 -3.48
N THR A 28 10.63 4.67 -3.72
CA THR A 28 11.62 4.96 -2.68
C THR A 28 11.88 6.46 -2.58
N GLY A 29 12.27 6.91 -1.40
CA GLY A 29 12.63 8.30 -1.18
C GLY A 29 12.45 8.72 0.27
N MET A 30 12.91 9.93 0.59
CA MET A 30 12.88 10.46 1.95
C MET A 30 11.46 10.60 2.52
N PRO A 31 11.31 10.64 3.85
CA PRO A 31 10.05 10.95 4.50
C PRO A 31 9.47 12.28 4.00
N GLY A 32 8.16 12.37 3.94
CA GLY A 32 7.47 13.59 3.49
C GLY A 32 7.50 13.83 1.97
N SER A 33 8.12 12.95 1.16
CA SER A 33 8.11 13.07 -0.31
C SER A 33 6.75 12.78 -0.96
N GLY A 34 5.76 12.36 -0.17
CA GLY A 34 4.39 12.12 -0.61
C GLY A 34 4.10 10.71 -1.14
N LYS A 35 5.03 9.74 -1.00
CA LYS A 35 4.86 8.36 -1.50
C LYS A 35 3.54 7.73 -1.10
N THR A 36 3.29 7.66 0.21
CA THR A 36 2.09 7.02 0.77
C THR A 36 0.82 7.73 0.31
N PHE A 37 0.83 9.08 0.33
CA PHE A 37 -0.28 9.89 -0.13
C PHE A 37 -0.61 9.64 -1.61
N LEU A 38 0.38 9.75 -2.50
CA LEU A 38 0.18 9.54 -3.95
C LEU A 38 -0.33 8.13 -4.25
N THR A 39 0.24 7.12 -3.60
CA THR A 39 -0.14 5.72 -3.81
C THR A 39 -1.55 5.45 -3.31
N LEU A 40 -1.90 5.99 -2.14
CA LEU A 40 -3.23 5.86 -1.58
C LEU A 40 -4.28 6.51 -2.51
N MET A 41 -4.00 7.72 -3.00
CA MET A 41 -4.90 8.42 -3.94
C MET A 41 -5.03 7.68 -5.28
N ALA A 42 -3.94 7.14 -5.80
CA ALA A 42 -3.98 6.32 -7.01
C ALA A 42 -4.82 5.05 -6.80
N GLY A 43 -4.61 4.34 -5.70
CA GLY A 43 -5.42 3.17 -5.32
C GLY A 43 -6.89 3.51 -5.22
N LEU A 44 -7.25 4.53 -4.44
CA LEU A 44 -8.63 4.99 -4.27
C LEU A 44 -9.29 5.42 -5.59
N SER A 45 -8.54 6.01 -6.51
CA SER A 45 -9.06 6.39 -7.84
C SER A 45 -9.38 5.19 -8.73
N LYS A 46 -8.73 4.05 -8.49
CA LYS A 46 -8.85 2.83 -9.29
C LYS A 46 -9.80 1.79 -8.68
N ILE A 47 -10.23 1.96 -7.42
CA ILE A 47 -11.28 1.14 -6.85
C ILE A 47 -12.65 1.65 -7.35
N ASN A 48 -13.60 0.75 -7.53
CA ASN A 48 -14.96 1.11 -7.96
C ASN A 48 -15.09 1.77 -9.33
N THR A 49 -14.12 1.62 -10.22
CA THR A 49 -14.31 2.02 -11.63
C THR A 49 -15.19 1.04 -12.41
N LYS A 50 -16.04 0.25 -11.75
CA LYS A 50 -17.21 -0.42 -12.38
C LYS A 50 -18.21 0.57 -12.98
N ARG A 51 -17.93 1.87 -12.92
CA ARG A 51 -18.63 2.86 -13.74
C ARG A 51 -18.18 2.65 -15.18
N SER A 52 -19.03 1.99 -15.96
CA SER A 52 -18.93 2.04 -17.41
C SER A 52 -18.68 3.49 -17.83
N ASN A 53 -17.71 3.69 -18.67
CA ASN A 53 -17.54 4.98 -19.31
C ASN A 53 -18.85 5.26 -20.05
N GLN A 54 -19.68 6.17 -19.54
CA GLN A 54 -21.01 6.46 -20.10
C GLN A 54 -20.97 6.86 -21.58
N LYS A 55 -19.78 7.22 -22.11
CA LYS A 55 -19.58 7.57 -23.52
C LYS A 55 -19.17 6.41 -24.40
N THR A 56 -18.47 5.38 -23.88
CA THR A 56 -17.94 4.29 -24.72
C THR A 56 -18.53 2.92 -24.38
N GLY A 57 -19.28 2.79 -23.29
CA GLY A 57 -19.80 1.50 -22.81
C GLY A 57 -18.73 0.51 -22.34
N GLU A 58 -17.44 0.89 -22.41
CA GLU A 58 -16.34 0.05 -21.97
C GLU A 58 -16.26 0.02 -20.44
N LEU A 59 -16.16 -1.17 -19.89
CA LEU A 59 -15.85 -1.38 -18.48
C LEU A 59 -14.42 -0.89 -18.25
N ASN A 60 -14.27 0.17 -17.47
CA ASN A 60 -12.95 0.62 -17.08
C ASN A 60 -12.39 -0.43 -16.09
N PRO A 61 -11.35 -1.19 -16.46
CA PRO A 61 -10.81 -2.24 -15.60
C PRO A 61 -10.20 -1.57 -14.35
N GLY A 62 -10.94 -1.57 -13.26
CA GLY A 62 -10.47 -1.13 -11.96
C GLY A 62 -10.14 -2.33 -11.08
N TYR A 63 -9.62 -2.06 -9.90
CA TYR A 63 -9.45 -3.07 -8.88
C TYR A 63 -10.71 -3.19 -8.03
N GLU A 64 -10.99 -4.40 -7.54
CA GLU A 64 -12.14 -4.64 -6.66
C GLU A 64 -11.85 -4.19 -5.23
N ARG A 65 -10.58 -4.26 -4.80
CA ARG A 65 -10.18 -3.95 -3.43
C ARG A 65 -8.85 -3.20 -3.38
N LEU A 66 -8.74 -2.33 -2.38
CA LEU A 66 -7.50 -1.73 -1.93
C LEU A 66 -7.07 -2.42 -0.64
N ILE A 67 -5.89 -2.99 -0.63
CA ILE A 67 -5.31 -3.64 0.54
C ILE A 67 -4.10 -2.83 0.95
N ILE A 68 -4.09 -2.37 2.19
CA ILE A 68 -2.99 -1.60 2.75
C ILE A 68 -2.38 -2.43 3.86
N THR A 69 -1.11 -2.75 3.71
CA THR A 69 -0.36 -3.47 4.72
C THR A 69 0.91 -2.72 5.08
N ARG A 70 1.39 -2.95 6.29
CA ARG A 70 2.60 -2.35 6.81
C ARG A 70 3.35 -3.39 7.65
N THR A 71 4.66 -3.32 7.70
CA THR A 71 5.46 -4.13 8.61
C THR A 71 5.17 -3.76 10.06
N LEU A 72 5.05 -4.78 10.92
CA LEU A 72 5.00 -4.59 12.36
C LEU A 72 6.41 -4.20 12.83
N GLN A 73 6.58 -2.97 13.24
CA GLN A 73 7.72 -2.63 14.08
C GLN A 73 7.36 -3.02 15.51
N PRO A 74 8.16 -3.86 16.18
CA PRO A 74 7.97 -4.14 17.58
C PRO A 74 8.37 -2.89 18.39
N VAL A 75 7.43 -1.97 18.57
CA VAL A 75 7.60 -0.87 19.55
C VAL A 75 7.38 -1.47 20.93
N GLY A 76 8.39 -2.14 21.46
CA GLY A 76 8.53 -2.46 22.87
C GLY A 76 7.71 -3.61 23.46
N LYS A 77 6.59 -4.05 22.89
CA LYS A 77 5.82 -5.23 23.33
C LYS A 77 4.98 -5.78 22.18
N ASP A 78 4.90 -7.11 22.08
CA ASP A 78 4.03 -7.79 21.12
C ASP A 78 2.60 -7.25 21.18
N LEU A 79 1.96 -7.07 20.00
CA LEU A 79 0.54 -6.69 19.90
C LEU A 79 -0.38 -7.56 20.77
N GLY A 80 0.04 -8.80 21.07
CA GLY A 80 -0.68 -9.72 21.94
C GLY A 80 -0.84 -9.25 23.38
N TYR A 81 0.04 -8.39 23.86
CA TYR A 81 0.04 -7.87 25.23
C TYR A 81 -0.72 -6.54 25.40
N LEU A 82 -1.17 -5.91 24.33
CA LEU A 82 -1.99 -4.72 24.44
C LEU A 82 -3.41 -5.11 24.85
N PRO A 83 -3.97 -4.53 25.94
CA PRO A 83 -5.37 -4.72 26.30
C PRO A 83 -6.28 -4.08 25.23
N GLY A 84 -7.43 -4.69 24.97
CA GLY A 84 -8.41 -4.16 24.04
C GLY A 84 -8.81 -5.14 22.93
N THR A 85 -9.77 -4.71 22.13
CA THR A 85 -10.22 -5.44 20.93
C THR A 85 -9.13 -5.45 19.85
N MET A 86 -9.32 -6.26 18.81
CA MET A 86 -8.42 -6.25 17.66
C MET A 86 -8.38 -4.87 17.00
N GLU A 87 -9.51 -4.17 16.95
CA GLU A 87 -9.64 -2.81 16.42
C GLU A 87 -8.81 -1.80 17.24
N ASP A 88 -8.86 -1.89 18.58
CA ASP A 88 -8.05 -1.04 19.46
C ASP A 88 -6.54 -1.26 19.24
N LYS A 89 -6.14 -2.51 19.03
CA LYS A 89 -4.74 -2.88 18.74
C LYS A 89 -4.28 -2.39 17.37
N MET A 90 -5.21 -2.31 16.41
CA MET A 90 -4.94 -1.83 15.06
C MET A 90 -4.97 -0.31 14.92
N ALA A 91 -5.56 0.41 15.89
CA ALA A 91 -5.69 1.86 15.83
C ALA A 91 -4.37 2.61 15.58
N PRO A 92 -3.24 2.30 16.24
CA PRO A 92 -1.95 2.96 15.96
C PRO A 92 -1.46 2.77 14.52
N TRP A 93 -1.89 1.72 13.85
CA TRP A 93 -1.55 1.37 12.48
C TRP A 93 -2.40 2.11 11.45
N LEU A 94 -3.67 2.30 11.78
CA LEU A 94 -4.61 3.03 10.95
C LEU A 94 -4.32 4.53 10.96
N MET A 95 -3.82 5.08 12.05
CA MET A 95 -3.65 6.52 12.22
C MET A 95 -2.85 7.18 11.09
N PRO A 96 -1.65 6.69 10.68
CA PRO A 96 -0.91 7.31 9.58
C PRO A 96 -1.66 7.28 8.24
N ILE A 97 -2.47 6.23 8.01
CA ILE A 97 -3.29 6.10 6.81
C ILE A 97 -4.45 7.08 6.87
N ILE A 98 -5.14 7.13 8.01
CA ILE A 98 -6.25 8.07 8.26
C ILE A 98 -5.78 9.52 8.11
N ASP A 99 -4.60 9.86 8.60
CA ASP A 99 -4.05 11.22 8.48
C ASP A 99 -3.76 11.59 7.02
N ASN A 100 -3.25 10.65 6.21
CA ASN A 100 -3.12 10.86 4.76
C ASN A 100 -4.49 11.05 4.08
N VAL A 101 -5.50 10.27 4.49
CA VAL A 101 -6.87 10.42 3.99
C VAL A 101 -7.47 11.76 4.40
N ARG A 102 -7.30 12.17 5.66
CA ARG A 102 -7.75 13.49 6.15
C ARG A 102 -7.09 14.65 5.40
N HIS A 103 -5.83 14.50 5.04
CA HIS A 103 -5.12 15.49 4.24
C HIS A 103 -5.71 15.61 2.83
N ALA A 104 -6.17 14.49 2.25
CA ALA A 104 -6.77 14.46 0.91
C ALA A 104 -8.25 14.86 0.90
N PHE A 105 -8.99 14.51 1.93
CA PHE A 105 -10.43 14.67 2.02
C PHE A 105 -10.79 15.42 3.28
N LYS A 106 -11.70 16.36 3.16
CA LYS A 106 -12.25 17.08 4.33
C LYS A 106 -13.09 16.15 5.23
N ASP A 107 -13.64 15.09 4.65
CA ASP A 107 -14.49 14.11 5.32
C ASP A 107 -13.97 12.70 5.10
N ILE A 108 -13.72 11.98 6.20
CA ILE A 108 -13.24 10.59 6.19
C ILE A 108 -14.38 9.56 6.17
N THR A 109 -15.63 10.02 6.28
CA THR A 109 -16.80 9.12 6.36
C THR A 109 -16.86 8.18 5.16
N TYR A 110 -16.54 8.67 3.97
CA TYR A 110 -16.51 7.84 2.77
C TYR A 110 -15.44 6.73 2.86
N PHE A 111 -14.27 7.05 3.38
CA PHE A 111 -13.20 6.06 3.56
C PHE A 111 -13.58 4.99 4.59
N GLN A 112 -14.17 5.40 5.71
CA GLN A 112 -14.68 4.48 6.73
C GLN A 112 -15.75 3.55 6.15
N MET A 113 -16.69 4.10 5.40
CA MET A 113 -17.72 3.32 4.72
C MET A 113 -17.13 2.29 3.74
N MET A 114 -16.03 2.61 3.04
CA MET A 114 -15.34 1.67 2.16
C MET A 114 -14.65 0.55 2.95
N ILE A 115 -14.11 0.84 4.13
CA ILE A 115 -13.57 -0.19 5.04
C ILE A 115 -14.70 -1.12 5.52
N GLU A 116 -15.80 -0.58 5.98
CA GLU A 116 -16.97 -1.37 6.44
C GLU A 116 -17.55 -2.27 5.34
N LYS A 117 -17.52 -1.80 4.09
CA LYS A 117 -17.94 -2.60 2.92
C LYS A 117 -16.92 -3.64 2.48
N GLY A 118 -15.70 -3.60 2.98
CA GLY A 118 -14.61 -4.46 2.55
C GLY A 118 -13.97 -4.06 1.21
N ASP A 119 -14.27 -2.87 0.67
CA ASP A 119 -13.60 -2.32 -0.50
C ASP A 119 -12.16 -1.89 -0.17
N ILE A 120 -11.93 -1.49 1.08
CA ILE A 120 -10.61 -1.19 1.62
C ILE A 120 -10.34 -2.11 2.81
N GLU A 121 -9.20 -2.73 2.81
CA GLU A 121 -8.70 -3.54 3.91
C GLU A 121 -7.38 -2.99 4.41
N VAL A 122 -7.25 -2.84 5.72
CA VAL A 122 -5.98 -2.46 6.36
C VAL A 122 -5.62 -3.56 7.34
N ALA A 123 -4.51 -4.24 7.08
CA ALA A 123 -4.08 -5.37 7.91
C ALA A 123 -2.55 -5.49 7.93
N PRO A 124 -1.95 -5.90 9.07
CA PRO A 124 -0.52 -6.20 9.13
C PRO A 124 -0.16 -7.41 8.28
N ILE A 125 1.10 -7.47 7.82
CA ILE A 125 1.60 -8.56 6.97
C ILE A 125 1.26 -9.97 7.50
N PRO A 126 1.39 -10.29 8.79
CA PRO A 126 1.03 -11.62 9.27
C PRO A 126 -0.43 -12.01 9.01
N TYR A 127 -1.36 -11.06 8.97
CA TYR A 127 -2.79 -11.32 8.79
C TYR A 127 -3.21 -11.48 7.32
N ILE A 128 -2.36 -11.09 6.39
CA ILE A 128 -2.60 -11.29 4.94
C ILE A 128 -1.90 -12.53 4.39
N ARG A 129 -1.12 -13.24 5.21
CA ARG A 129 -0.45 -14.49 4.80
C ARG A 129 -1.46 -15.57 4.39
N GLY A 130 -1.09 -16.39 3.40
CA GLY A 130 -1.91 -17.50 2.92
C GLY A 130 -3.07 -17.10 1.99
N ARG A 131 -3.30 -15.82 1.77
CA ARG A 131 -4.34 -15.30 0.88
C ARG A 131 -3.78 -15.06 -0.52
N THR A 132 -4.62 -15.22 -1.54
CA THR A 132 -4.32 -14.82 -2.92
C THR A 132 -5.06 -13.52 -3.23
N PHE A 133 -4.35 -12.54 -3.82
CA PHE A 133 -4.89 -11.23 -4.14
C PHE A 133 -5.19 -11.14 -5.63
N ASN A 134 -6.45 -11.36 -5.99
CA ASN A 134 -6.94 -11.14 -7.35
C ASN A 134 -7.67 -9.80 -7.42
N ASN A 135 -7.60 -9.14 -8.57
CA ASN A 135 -8.27 -7.86 -8.83
C ASN A 135 -8.02 -6.81 -7.74
N SER A 136 -6.82 -6.81 -7.17
CA SER A 136 -6.50 -6.03 -5.98
C SER A 136 -5.38 -5.04 -6.22
N PHE A 137 -5.51 -3.84 -5.64
CA PHE A 137 -4.42 -2.90 -5.51
C PHE A 137 -3.83 -3.05 -4.11
N VAL A 138 -2.61 -3.57 -4.01
CA VAL A 138 -1.96 -3.89 -2.72
C VAL A 138 -0.83 -2.90 -2.45
N ILE A 139 -0.86 -2.26 -1.31
CA ILE A 139 0.17 -1.34 -0.83
C ILE A 139 0.90 -1.98 0.35
N VAL A 140 2.22 -2.04 0.26
CA VAL A 140 3.09 -2.38 1.39
C VAL A 140 3.82 -1.11 1.80
N ASP A 141 3.40 -0.51 2.90
CA ASP A 141 4.04 0.68 3.45
C ASP A 141 5.19 0.29 4.38
N GLU A 142 6.21 1.16 4.49
CA GLU A 142 7.46 0.92 5.25
C GLU A 142 8.14 -0.41 4.87
N ALA A 143 8.14 -0.73 3.58
CA ALA A 143 8.63 -2.01 3.06
C ALA A 143 10.14 -2.25 3.31
N GLN A 144 10.94 -1.21 3.62
CA GLN A 144 12.32 -1.36 4.03
C GLN A 144 12.49 -2.16 5.32
N ASN A 145 11.44 -2.17 6.16
CA ASN A 145 11.41 -2.93 7.41
C ASN A 145 10.90 -4.37 7.24
N ALA A 146 10.53 -4.76 6.02
CA ALA A 146 10.13 -6.12 5.70
C ALA A 146 11.34 -7.00 5.41
N THR A 147 11.30 -8.22 5.91
CA THR A 147 12.24 -9.27 5.52
C THR A 147 12.01 -9.69 4.07
N ILE A 148 13.03 -10.25 3.42
CA ILE A 148 12.88 -10.84 2.08
C ILE A 148 11.80 -11.93 2.06
N HIS A 149 11.66 -12.71 3.13
CA HIS A 149 10.65 -13.76 3.25
C HIS A 149 9.23 -13.19 3.26
N GLU A 150 9.01 -12.08 3.96
CA GLU A 150 7.71 -11.41 4.00
C GLU A 150 7.34 -10.84 2.63
N LEU A 151 8.24 -10.09 1.98
CA LEU A 151 7.96 -9.56 0.64
C LEU A 151 7.78 -10.67 -0.40
N LYS A 152 8.62 -11.71 -0.38
CA LYS A 152 8.45 -12.88 -1.23
C LYS A 152 7.07 -13.52 -1.04
N THR A 153 6.62 -13.64 0.21
CA THR A 153 5.29 -14.20 0.52
C THR A 153 4.18 -13.36 -0.11
N ILE A 154 4.27 -12.02 -0.06
CA ILE A 154 3.28 -11.13 -0.67
C ILE A 154 3.36 -11.22 -2.21
N ILE A 155 4.55 -11.09 -2.78
CA ILE A 155 4.76 -11.11 -4.24
C ILE A 155 4.20 -12.40 -4.86
N THR A 156 4.46 -13.56 -4.23
CA THR A 156 3.99 -14.85 -4.75
C THR A 156 2.48 -15.06 -4.59
N ARG A 157 1.79 -14.20 -3.86
CA ARG A 157 0.33 -14.21 -3.67
C ARG A 157 -0.41 -13.21 -4.54
N MET A 158 0.31 -12.43 -5.31
CA MET A 158 -0.30 -11.56 -6.31
C MET A 158 -0.92 -12.40 -7.42
N GLY A 159 -2.23 -12.30 -7.54
CA GLY A 159 -3.01 -13.03 -8.54
C GLY A 159 -3.30 -12.18 -9.78
N GLN A 160 -4.23 -12.66 -10.58
CA GLN A 160 -4.60 -12.00 -11.83
C GLN A 160 -5.13 -10.59 -11.59
N ASN A 161 -4.82 -9.71 -12.52
CA ASN A 161 -5.33 -8.33 -12.56
C ASN A 161 -5.09 -7.55 -11.27
N SER A 162 -3.90 -7.74 -10.67
CA SER A 162 -3.54 -7.09 -9.41
C SER A 162 -2.26 -6.28 -9.56
N LYS A 163 -2.14 -5.24 -8.75
CA LYS A 163 -0.96 -4.39 -8.67
C LYS A 163 -0.41 -4.41 -7.26
N LEU A 164 0.89 -4.58 -7.13
CA LEU A 164 1.63 -4.44 -5.88
C LEU A 164 2.45 -3.16 -5.91
N VAL A 165 2.35 -2.37 -4.84
CA VAL A 165 3.15 -1.17 -4.65
C VAL A 165 3.93 -1.29 -3.34
N LEU A 166 5.25 -1.21 -3.43
CA LEU A 166 6.16 -1.21 -2.30
C LEU A 166 6.61 0.23 -2.04
N LEU A 167 6.39 0.71 -0.81
CA LEU A 167 6.77 2.05 -0.38
C LEU A 167 7.81 1.96 0.71
N GLY A 168 8.86 2.77 0.63
CA GLY A 168 9.85 2.79 1.70
C GLY A 168 10.97 3.80 1.50
N ASP A 169 11.84 3.81 2.51
CA ASP A 169 13.10 4.55 2.50
C ASP A 169 14.22 3.61 2.94
N ILE A 170 15.09 3.25 2.01
CA ILE A 170 16.19 2.29 2.26
C ILE A 170 17.25 2.82 3.25
N ASP A 171 17.25 4.11 3.54
CA ASP A 171 18.12 4.74 4.52
C ASP A 171 17.47 4.82 5.92
N GLN A 172 16.18 4.42 6.04
CA GLN A 172 15.42 4.41 7.31
C GLN A 172 14.96 3.00 7.68
N ILE A 173 15.92 2.11 7.93
CA ILE A 173 15.63 0.76 8.42
C ILE A 173 15.68 0.79 9.94
N ASP A 174 14.50 0.65 10.57
CA ASP A 174 14.35 0.73 12.02
C ASP A 174 14.14 -0.63 12.69
N THR A 175 14.02 -1.68 11.87
CA THR A 175 13.79 -3.03 12.38
C THR A 175 15.10 -3.68 12.83
N PRO A 176 15.19 -4.17 14.09
CA PRO A 176 16.36 -4.91 14.55
C PRO A 176 16.66 -6.11 13.61
N TYR A 177 17.96 -6.35 13.38
CA TYR A 177 18.46 -7.47 12.53
C TYR A 177 18.19 -7.33 11.03
N ILE A 178 17.61 -6.23 10.55
CA ILE A 178 17.51 -5.89 9.14
C ILE A 178 18.47 -4.73 8.86
N ASP A 179 19.30 -4.90 7.85
CA ASP A 179 20.18 -3.87 7.31
C ASP A 179 19.86 -3.63 5.82
N ARG A 180 20.59 -2.72 5.19
CA ARG A 180 20.39 -2.40 3.76
C ARG A 180 20.59 -3.62 2.84
N ARG A 181 21.38 -4.62 3.25
CA ARG A 181 21.63 -5.84 2.45
C ARG A 181 20.58 -6.92 2.67
N SER A 182 19.97 -6.95 3.85
CA SER A 182 18.97 -7.95 4.23
C SER A 182 17.54 -7.44 4.15
N SER A 183 17.33 -6.14 3.90
CA SER A 183 16.01 -5.57 3.66
C SER A 183 15.40 -6.15 2.39
N GLY A 184 14.17 -6.65 2.50
CA GLY A 184 13.45 -7.18 1.36
C GLY A 184 13.25 -6.13 0.26
N LEU A 185 13.00 -4.87 0.64
CA LEU A 185 12.85 -3.77 -0.31
C LEU A 185 14.13 -3.53 -1.13
N SER A 186 15.30 -3.48 -0.48
CA SER A 186 16.58 -3.31 -1.16
C SER A 186 16.83 -4.42 -2.17
N ILE A 187 16.55 -5.66 -1.80
CA ILE A 187 16.72 -6.81 -2.68
C ILE A 187 15.77 -6.75 -3.89
N VAL A 188 14.52 -6.34 -3.69
CA VAL A 188 13.57 -6.17 -4.81
C VAL A 188 14.04 -5.07 -5.77
N ILE A 189 14.59 -3.96 -5.25
CA ILE A 189 15.13 -2.89 -6.07
C ILE A 189 16.32 -3.41 -6.89
N ASP A 190 17.27 -4.08 -6.26
CA ASP A 190 18.46 -4.61 -6.94
C ASP A 190 18.08 -5.60 -8.05
N LEU A 191 17.07 -6.46 -7.82
CA LEU A 191 16.55 -7.38 -8.83
C LEU A 191 15.83 -6.69 -9.98
N SER A 192 15.27 -5.51 -9.78
CA SER A 192 14.56 -4.75 -10.81
C SER A 192 15.51 -3.96 -11.73
N LEU A 193 16.79 -3.87 -11.38
CA LEU A 193 17.83 -3.17 -12.16
C LEU A 193 18.58 -4.10 -13.14
N ILE A 194 18.28 -5.39 -13.13
CA ILE A 194 18.81 -6.41 -14.05
C ILE A 194 17.84 -6.62 -15.21
#